data_9ab13f3665977c8faddfa29934bbb13a
#
_entry.id   9ab13f3665977c8faddfa29934bbb13a
#
_cell.length_a   1.000
_cell.length_b   1.000
_cell.length_c   1.000
_cell.angle_alpha   90.00
_cell.angle_beta   90.00
_cell.angle_gamma   90.00
#
_symmetry.space_group_name_H-M   'P 1'
#
loop_
_entity.id
_entity.type
_entity.pdbx_description
1 polymer ?
#
loop_
_entity_poly.entity_id
_entity_poly.type
_entity_poly.pdbx_seq_one_letter_code
_entity_poly.pdbx_strand_id
1 'polypeptide(L)'
;MIKVALISPKGTFFSKDIKFREFWEKNQIRQFYSRFWSGLSTGLLIIGALMPKDVKCKLIDENLEPIDFDMGYDLIVLSAMTQQAQRAYQIADEFRRRNVKVVIGGIHATILPKEAKEHCDSVIVGEAEETWPQFINDFLKNNTQPFYFSTRSFDLEKSPIPKYELLNPENYKTIWIQTTRGCPHNCEFCIASRLFGTKFRHKSIKQVIKEVKLIKSIFKNPWIGFGDDNMFVNKKYAFELLEKLIPLKIRWMTQTDISIAKDKALLALLKKSGCRFLFIGFESVTRKSLESVDRAGFKIRMLDKYKDYIQKIQEAGMGIIGAFVLGFDYDDTTVFKNTAEFIINNHIYASQLTILTPLPGTRLRERLKDENRLLSFNWDNYTFWDVNFIPKHMSAIELQNGLLKVYKTIYDDKVLLNNVSYFKKIYSRNK
;
A
#
# COMPACT_ATOMS: atom_id res chain seq x y z
N MET A 1 5.75 -8.17 -34.51
CA MET A 1 5.30 -8.57 -33.12
C MET A 1 5.32 -7.31 -32.30
N ILE A 2 4.18 -6.93 -31.73
CA ILE A 2 4.02 -5.70 -30.93
C ILE A 2 4.79 -5.81 -29.62
N LYS A 3 5.55 -4.76 -29.30
CA LYS A 3 6.35 -4.67 -28.06
C LYS A 3 5.74 -3.64 -27.11
N VAL A 4 5.40 -4.07 -25.91
CA VAL A 4 4.77 -3.23 -24.88
C VAL A 4 5.67 -3.14 -23.64
N ALA A 5 5.92 -1.92 -23.13
CA ALA A 5 6.53 -1.73 -21.82
C ALA A 5 5.47 -1.45 -20.77
N LEU A 6 5.49 -2.23 -19.68
CA LEU A 6 4.71 -2.02 -18.46
C LEU A 6 5.63 -1.33 -17.46
N ILE A 7 5.42 -0.04 -17.18
CA ILE A 7 6.36 0.75 -16.40
C ILE A 7 5.76 1.16 -15.06
N SER A 8 6.48 0.82 -13.98
CA SER A 8 6.27 1.39 -12.66
C SER A 8 7.26 2.55 -12.48
N PRO A 9 6.80 3.81 -12.48
CA PRO A 9 7.68 4.96 -12.35
C PRO A 9 8.38 5.00 -11.00
N LYS A 10 9.57 5.56 -10.95
CA LYS A 10 10.26 5.85 -9.71
C LYS A 10 9.48 6.91 -8.92
N GLY A 11 9.27 6.65 -7.64
CA GLY A 11 8.67 7.60 -6.71
C GLY A 11 9.66 8.07 -5.67
N THR A 12 9.30 9.15 -4.98
CA THR A 12 10.00 9.55 -3.76
C THR A 12 9.63 8.54 -2.66
N PHE A 13 10.55 7.68 -2.27
CA PHE A 13 10.31 6.58 -1.32
C PHE A 13 10.10 7.05 0.11
N PHE A 14 10.75 8.15 0.48
CA PHE A 14 10.67 8.76 1.81
C PHE A 14 10.53 10.27 1.65
N SER A 15 10.50 10.96 2.78
CA SER A 15 10.45 12.41 2.84
C SER A 15 11.50 13.08 1.96
N LYS A 16 11.18 14.26 1.42
CA LYS A 16 12.13 15.17 0.80
C LYS A 16 13.02 15.85 1.84
N ASP A 17 12.66 15.80 3.12
CA ASP A 17 13.48 16.32 4.23
C ASP A 17 14.81 15.56 4.31
N ILE A 18 15.92 16.30 4.21
CA ILE A 18 17.28 15.76 4.17
C ILE A 18 17.60 15.02 5.47
N LYS A 19 17.22 15.57 6.63
CA LYS A 19 17.50 14.97 7.95
C LYS A 19 16.77 13.66 8.14
N PHE A 20 15.55 13.56 7.60
CA PHE A 20 14.78 12.32 7.62
C PHE A 20 15.41 11.25 6.73
N ARG A 21 15.86 11.61 5.52
CA ARG A 21 16.55 10.69 4.60
C ARG A 21 17.85 10.17 5.21
N GLU A 22 18.68 11.06 5.76
CA GLU A 22 19.94 10.68 6.41
C GLU A 22 19.71 9.74 7.60
N PHE A 23 18.66 9.96 8.40
CA PHE A 23 18.30 9.06 9.49
C PHE A 23 18.02 7.64 8.94
N TRP A 24 17.22 7.53 7.87
CA TRP A 24 16.89 6.25 7.28
C TRP A 24 18.10 5.59 6.60
N GLU A 25 18.97 6.34 5.96
CA GLU A 25 20.16 5.82 5.28
C GLU A 25 21.16 5.20 6.25
N LYS A 26 21.29 5.78 7.44
CA LYS A 26 22.20 5.31 8.49
C LYS A 26 21.62 4.18 9.36
N ASN A 27 20.30 3.93 9.30
CA ASN A 27 19.64 2.99 10.19
C ASN A 27 19.50 1.59 9.59
N GLN A 28 19.92 0.56 10.33
CA GLN A 28 19.80 -0.85 9.89
C GLN A 28 18.35 -1.30 9.63
N ILE A 29 17.36 -0.63 10.24
CA ILE A 29 15.94 -0.88 10.03
C ILE A 29 15.49 -0.57 8.60
N ARG A 30 16.19 0.31 7.87
CA ARG A 30 15.96 0.50 6.43
C ARG A 30 15.95 -0.82 5.67
N GLN A 31 16.86 -1.73 6.01
CA GLN A 31 16.93 -3.06 5.39
C GLN A 31 15.68 -3.91 5.67
N PHE A 32 15.05 -3.74 6.84
CA PHE A 32 13.79 -4.40 7.15
C PHE A 32 12.65 -3.86 6.29
N TYR A 33 12.46 -2.53 6.25
CA TYR A 33 11.38 -1.91 5.46
C TYR A 33 11.55 -2.11 3.96
N SER A 34 12.76 -2.03 3.42
CA SER A 34 13.04 -2.27 2.00
C SER A 34 12.67 -3.67 1.54
N ARG A 35 12.61 -4.65 2.46
CA ARG A 35 12.16 -6.02 2.14
C ARG A 35 10.66 -6.12 1.93
N PHE A 36 9.88 -5.26 2.55
CA PHE A 36 8.41 -5.29 2.51
C PHE A 36 7.81 -4.31 1.52
N TRP A 37 8.53 -3.27 1.16
CA TRP A 37 8.06 -2.26 0.22
C TRP A 37 8.69 -2.46 -1.16
N SER A 38 7.90 -2.89 -2.13
CA SER A 38 8.40 -3.06 -3.50
C SER A 38 8.17 -1.82 -4.40
N GLY A 39 7.25 -0.94 -4.03
CA GLY A 39 6.85 0.19 -4.88
C GLY A 39 6.14 -0.19 -6.17
N LEU A 40 6.14 -1.47 -6.51
CA LEU A 40 5.56 -1.98 -7.75
C LEU A 40 4.05 -2.10 -7.66
N SER A 41 3.35 -1.57 -8.66
CA SER A 41 1.92 -1.78 -8.83
C SER A 41 1.59 -3.20 -9.29
N THR A 42 0.87 -3.98 -8.48
CA THR A 42 0.38 -5.31 -8.89
C THR A 42 -0.59 -5.25 -10.08
N GLY A 43 -1.21 -4.10 -10.32
CA GLY A 43 -2.05 -3.87 -11.49
C GLY A 43 -1.31 -4.07 -12.82
N LEU A 44 -0.01 -3.77 -12.89
CA LEU A 44 0.80 -4.03 -14.09
C LEU A 44 0.95 -5.53 -14.37
N LEU A 45 0.99 -6.38 -13.33
CA LEU A 45 1.03 -7.82 -13.49
C LEU A 45 -0.32 -8.38 -13.97
N ILE A 46 -1.43 -7.77 -13.57
CA ILE A 46 -2.78 -8.07 -14.10
C ILE A 46 -2.84 -7.71 -15.59
N ILE A 47 -2.39 -6.52 -15.95
CA ILE A 47 -2.30 -6.10 -17.36
C ILE A 47 -1.44 -7.08 -18.16
N GLY A 48 -0.29 -7.48 -17.62
CA GLY A 48 0.57 -8.50 -18.24
C GLY A 48 -0.12 -9.85 -18.47
N ALA A 49 -1.02 -10.25 -17.56
CA ALA A 49 -1.81 -11.48 -17.71
C ALA A 49 -2.94 -11.35 -18.73
N LEU A 50 -3.44 -10.14 -18.97
CA LEU A 50 -4.51 -9.84 -19.93
C LEU A 50 -3.98 -9.51 -21.33
N MET A 51 -2.65 -9.53 -21.53
CA MET A 51 -2.05 -9.30 -22.86
C MET A 51 -2.38 -10.44 -23.83
N PRO A 52 -2.71 -10.13 -25.09
CA PRO A 52 -2.80 -11.12 -26.15
C PRO A 52 -1.50 -11.91 -26.33
N LYS A 53 -1.58 -13.15 -26.77
CA LYS A 53 -0.42 -14.06 -26.88
C LYS A 53 0.65 -13.60 -27.86
N ASP A 54 0.26 -12.85 -28.86
CA ASP A 54 1.13 -12.27 -29.92
C ASP A 54 1.74 -10.92 -29.54
N VAL A 55 1.43 -10.39 -28.35
CA VAL A 55 2.00 -9.16 -27.80
C VAL A 55 3.12 -9.49 -26.82
N LYS A 56 4.33 -9.02 -27.09
CA LYS A 56 5.47 -9.17 -26.19
C LYS A 56 5.49 -8.02 -25.19
N CYS A 57 5.37 -8.30 -23.89
CA CYS A 57 5.46 -7.29 -22.84
C CYS A 57 6.70 -7.47 -21.96
N LYS A 58 7.33 -6.36 -21.58
CA LYS A 58 8.40 -6.26 -20.57
C LYS A 58 7.90 -5.40 -19.42
N LEU A 59 8.13 -5.84 -18.19
CA LEU A 59 7.92 -5.03 -16.98
C LEU A 59 9.22 -4.28 -16.68
N ILE A 60 9.11 -2.98 -16.40
CA ILE A 60 10.21 -2.10 -15.99
C ILE A 60 9.81 -1.46 -14.67
N ASP A 61 10.53 -1.80 -13.60
CA ASP A 61 10.45 -1.09 -12.33
C ASP A 61 11.60 -0.07 -12.28
N GLU A 62 11.28 1.20 -12.48
CA GLU A 62 12.29 2.28 -12.54
C GLU A 62 13.05 2.48 -11.20
N ASN A 63 12.57 1.87 -10.10
CA ASN A 63 13.32 1.84 -8.86
C ASN A 63 14.50 0.85 -8.90
N LEU A 64 14.49 -0.09 -9.84
CA LEU A 64 15.46 -1.19 -9.94
C LEU A 64 16.30 -1.12 -11.21
N GLU A 65 15.73 -0.67 -12.32
CA GLU A 65 16.44 -0.55 -13.59
C GLU A 65 16.09 0.77 -14.31
N PRO A 66 17.02 1.37 -15.06
CA PRO A 66 16.72 2.58 -15.84
C PRO A 66 15.79 2.24 -17.02
N ILE A 67 15.03 3.26 -17.45
CA ILE A 67 14.20 3.17 -18.66
C ILE A 67 15.08 3.46 -19.87
N ASP A 68 15.11 2.54 -20.82
CA ASP A 68 15.69 2.77 -22.14
C ASP A 68 14.61 3.29 -23.08
N PHE A 69 14.70 4.56 -23.45
CA PHE A 69 13.74 5.23 -24.31
C PHE A 69 13.90 4.87 -25.81
N ASP A 70 14.99 4.21 -26.20
CA ASP A 70 15.31 3.88 -27.59
C ASP A 70 15.02 2.41 -27.97
N MET A 71 14.43 1.63 -27.03
CA MET A 71 14.15 0.19 -27.21
C MET A 71 13.10 -0.15 -28.29
N GLY A 72 12.45 0.84 -28.90
CA GLY A 72 11.49 0.63 -29.99
C GLY A 72 10.23 -0.08 -29.49
N TYR A 73 9.59 0.42 -28.45
CA TYR A 73 8.27 -0.01 -27.99
C TYR A 73 7.17 0.59 -28.86
N ASP A 74 6.11 -0.18 -29.08
CA ASP A 74 4.92 0.28 -29.82
C ASP A 74 3.88 0.91 -28.83
N LEU A 75 3.90 0.48 -27.56
CA LEU A 75 2.99 0.97 -26.53
C LEU A 75 3.70 1.03 -25.17
N ILE A 76 3.49 2.13 -24.47
CA ILE A 76 3.91 2.31 -23.08
C ILE A 76 2.68 2.31 -22.17
N VAL A 77 2.75 1.52 -21.11
CA VAL A 77 1.72 1.41 -20.07
C VAL A 77 2.31 1.86 -18.75
N LEU A 78 1.81 2.94 -18.19
CA LEU A 78 2.26 3.49 -16.90
C LEU A 78 1.19 3.26 -15.84
N SER A 79 1.61 2.83 -14.65
CA SER A 79 0.75 2.77 -13.47
C SER A 79 1.40 3.53 -12.32
N ALA A 80 0.75 4.59 -11.84
CA ALA A 80 1.32 5.51 -10.87
C ALA A 80 0.43 5.72 -9.64
N MET A 81 1.07 5.79 -8.46
CA MET A 81 0.52 6.40 -7.25
C MET A 81 0.71 7.92 -7.32
N THR A 82 0.11 8.67 -6.39
CA THR A 82 0.15 10.14 -6.41
C THR A 82 1.58 10.69 -6.38
N GLN A 83 2.45 10.16 -5.51
CA GLN A 83 3.85 10.59 -5.43
C GLN A 83 4.73 10.18 -6.63
N GLN A 84 4.20 9.37 -7.54
CA GLN A 84 4.87 8.96 -8.78
C GLN A 84 4.33 9.72 -10.00
N ALA A 85 3.29 10.53 -9.85
CA ALA A 85 2.54 11.12 -10.96
C ALA A 85 3.43 12.02 -11.84
N GLN A 86 4.20 12.92 -11.23
CA GLN A 86 5.10 13.82 -11.98
C GLN A 86 6.12 13.04 -12.81
N ARG A 87 6.68 11.96 -12.23
CA ARG A 87 7.63 11.12 -12.96
C ARG A 87 6.93 10.34 -14.07
N ALA A 88 5.72 9.84 -13.84
CA ALA A 88 4.92 9.17 -14.87
C ALA A 88 4.65 10.11 -16.05
N TYR A 89 4.33 11.38 -15.80
CA TYR A 89 4.11 12.39 -16.83
C TYR A 89 5.37 12.70 -17.63
N GLN A 90 6.51 12.86 -16.96
CA GLN A 90 7.81 13.04 -17.66
C GLN A 90 8.14 11.87 -18.59
N ILE A 91 7.93 10.63 -18.12
CA ILE A 91 8.15 9.42 -18.93
C ILE A 91 7.19 9.40 -20.13
N ALA A 92 5.92 9.68 -19.88
CA ALA A 92 4.89 9.71 -20.91
C ALA A 92 5.17 10.74 -21.99
N ASP A 93 5.51 11.97 -21.60
CA ASP A 93 5.83 13.06 -22.53
C ASP A 93 7.09 12.73 -23.38
N GLU A 94 8.10 12.08 -22.78
CA GLU A 94 9.29 11.66 -23.50
C GLU A 94 8.98 10.61 -24.58
N PHE A 95 8.19 9.58 -24.26
CA PHE A 95 7.79 8.58 -25.26
C PHE A 95 6.88 9.16 -26.35
N ARG A 96 5.95 10.06 -25.99
CA ARG A 96 5.09 10.75 -26.98
C ARG A 96 5.90 11.64 -27.94
N ARG A 97 6.94 12.32 -27.47
CA ARG A 97 7.88 13.05 -28.35
C ARG A 97 8.58 12.15 -29.36
N ARG A 98 8.72 10.86 -29.04
CA ARG A 98 9.27 9.82 -29.93
C ARG A 98 8.20 9.10 -30.76
N ASN A 99 6.97 9.64 -30.80
CA ASN A 99 5.80 9.07 -31.49
C ASN A 99 5.40 7.67 -30.99
N VAL A 100 5.71 7.31 -29.74
CA VAL A 100 5.25 6.08 -29.09
C VAL A 100 3.94 6.35 -28.37
N LYS A 101 2.95 5.46 -28.55
CA LYS A 101 1.67 5.57 -27.85
C LYS A 101 1.82 5.29 -26.37
N VAL A 102 1.15 6.11 -25.55
CA VAL A 102 1.20 6.03 -24.09
C VAL A 102 -0.19 5.92 -23.49
N VAL A 103 -0.37 4.97 -22.56
CA VAL A 103 -1.55 4.85 -21.72
C VAL A 103 -1.15 4.93 -20.25
N ILE A 104 -1.90 5.71 -19.46
CA ILE A 104 -1.67 5.86 -18.03
C ILE A 104 -2.88 5.32 -17.27
N GLY A 105 -2.62 4.54 -16.23
CA GLY A 105 -3.60 4.05 -15.27
C GLY A 105 -3.08 4.14 -13.83
N GLY A 106 -3.69 3.38 -12.94
CA GLY A 106 -3.35 3.34 -11.52
C GLY A 106 -4.13 4.35 -10.68
N ILE A 107 -3.75 4.47 -9.41
CA ILE A 107 -4.50 5.21 -8.40
C ILE A 107 -4.65 6.68 -8.79
N HIS A 108 -3.55 7.32 -9.16
CA HIS A 108 -3.56 8.76 -9.45
C HIS A 108 -4.40 9.09 -10.69
N ALA A 109 -4.18 8.39 -11.79
CA ALA A 109 -4.93 8.58 -13.02
C ALA A 109 -6.43 8.24 -12.87
N THR A 110 -6.78 7.32 -11.98
CA THR A 110 -8.17 7.01 -11.66
C THR A 110 -8.87 8.18 -10.96
N ILE A 111 -8.17 8.92 -10.12
CA ILE A 111 -8.74 10.05 -9.36
C ILE A 111 -8.67 11.35 -10.16
N LEU A 112 -7.61 11.57 -10.90
CA LEU A 112 -7.36 12.79 -11.70
C LEU A 112 -7.19 12.46 -13.20
N PRO A 113 -8.22 11.87 -13.84
CA PRO A 113 -8.07 11.37 -15.21
C PRO A 113 -7.85 12.50 -16.23
N LYS A 114 -8.40 13.68 -16.01
CA LYS A 114 -8.21 14.83 -16.92
C LYS A 114 -6.77 15.33 -16.90
N GLU A 115 -6.15 15.42 -15.71
CA GLU A 115 -4.75 15.78 -15.55
C GLU A 115 -3.84 14.73 -16.26
N ALA A 116 -4.07 13.44 -15.98
CA ALA A 116 -3.31 12.36 -16.60
C ALA A 116 -3.43 12.37 -18.14
N LYS A 117 -4.60 12.78 -18.69
CA LYS A 117 -4.87 12.82 -20.12
C LYS A 117 -4.02 13.87 -20.85
N GLU A 118 -3.57 14.93 -20.20
CA GLU A 118 -2.70 15.93 -20.78
C GLU A 118 -1.36 15.33 -21.24
N HIS A 119 -0.92 14.26 -20.55
CA HIS A 119 0.36 13.61 -20.75
C HIS A 119 0.32 12.29 -21.54
N CYS A 120 -0.86 11.75 -21.89
CA CYS A 120 -0.95 10.44 -22.55
C CYS A 120 -2.04 10.40 -23.64
N ASP A 121 -2.00 9.34 -24.46
CA ASP A 121 -2.99 9.14 -25.51
C ASP A 121 -4.31 8.60 -24.96
N SER A 122 -4.25 7.75 -23.92
CA SER A 122 -5.43 7.16 -23.27
C SER A 122 -5.24 7.05 -21.76
N VAL A 123 -6.33 7.14 -21.02
CA VAL A 123 -6.35 6.94 -19.56
C VAL A 123 -7.24 5.76 -19.19
N ILE A 124 -6.71 4.84 -18.41
CA ILE A 124 -7.46 3.75 -17.77
C ILE A 124 -7.94 4.22 -16.40
N VAL A 125 -9.25 4.34 -16.23
CA VAL A 125 -9.89 4.83 -15.01
C VAL A 125 -10.56 3.69 -14.27
N GLY A 126 -10.02 3.32 -13.11
CA GLY A 126 -10.54 2.25 -12.25
C GLY A 126 -9.88 0.91 -12.48
N GLU A 127 -10.65 -0.17 -12.46
CA GLU A 127 -10.15 -1.55 -12.45
C GLU A 127 -9.77 -2.02 -13.86
N ALA A 128 -8.49 -2.35 -14.06
CA ALA A 128 -7.95 -2.69 -15.37
C ALA A 128 -8.49 -4.02 -15.93
N GLU A 129 -8.92 -4.93 -15.08
CA GLU A 129 -9.52 -6.20 -15.51
C GLU A 129 -10.73 -6.00 -16.40
N GLU A 130 -11.48 -4.92 -16.20
CA GLU A 130 -12.68 -4.60 -16.99
C GLU A 130 -12.33 -3.79 -18.24
N THR A 131 -11.41 -2.85 -18.13
CA THR A 131 -11.14 -1.86 -19.17
C THR A 131 -10.02 -2.25 -20.11
N TRP A 132 -9.02 -3.01 -19.63
CA TRP A 132 -7.86 -3.38 -20.43
C TRP A 132 -8.18 -4.21 -21.69
N PRO A 133 -9.06 -5.23 -21.64
CA PRO A 133 -9.41 -6.00 -22.82
C PRO A 133 -9.99 -5.12 -23.96
N GLN A 134 -10.78 -4.11 -23.61
CA GLN A 134 -11.30 -3.16 -24.57
C GLN A 134 -10.18 -2.28 -25.13
N PHE A 135 -9.38 -1.67 -24.26
CA PHE A 135 -8.27 -0.79 -24.66
C PHE A 135 -7.30 -1.49 -25.63
N ILE A 136 -6.83 -2.69 -25.29
CA ILE A 136 -5.83 -3.39 -26.12
C ILE A 136 -6.41 -3.80 -27.49
N ASN A 137 -7.67 -4.17 -27.55
CA ASN A 137 -8.35 -4.46 -28.82
C ASN A 137 -8.47 -3.20 -29.69
N ASP A 138 -8.81 -2.05 -29.08
CA ASP A 138 -8.89 -0.78 -29.79
C ASP A 138 -7.51 -0.30 -30.26
N PHE A 139 -6.48 -0.51 -29.42
CA PHE A 139 -5.08 -0.22 -29.78
C PHE A 139 -4.63 -1.01 -31.01
N LEU A 140 -4.89 -2.31 -31.04
CA LEU A 140 -4.56 -3.19 -32.18
C LEU A 140 -5.30 -2.80 -33.47
N LYS A 141 -6.41 -2.10 -33.37
CA LYS A 141 -7.20 -1.58 -34.49
C LYS A 141 -6.92 -0.11 -34.82
N ASN A 142 -5.95 0.51 -34.16
CA ASN A 142 -5.66 1.95 -34.24
C ASN A 142 -6.88 2.85 -33.96
N ASN A 143 -7.75 2.46 -33.03
CA ASN A 143 -9.01 3.14 -32.69
C ASN A 143 -9.13 3.42 -31.18
N THR A 144 -8.02 3.79 -30.52
CA THR A 144 -8.01 4.04 -29.08
C THR A 144 -8.87 5.26 -28.71
N GLN A 145 -9.58 5.13 -27.58
CA GLN A 145 -10.35 6.22 -27.00
C GLN A 145 -9.51 6.99 -25.96
N PRO A 146 -9.83 8.28 -25.70
CA PRO A 146 -9.09 9.07 -24.72
C PRO A 146 -9.26 8.56 -23.28
N PHE A 147 -10.38 7.91 -22.97
CA PHE A 147 -10.69 7.37 -21.63
C PHE A 147 -11.38 6.02 -21.70
N TYR A 148 -11.03 5.13 -20.76
CA TYR A 148 -11.67 3.85 -20.53
C TYR A 148 -12.08 3.78 -19.06
N PHE A 149 -13.39 3.73 -18.77
CA PHE A 149 -13.93 3.76 -17.41
C PHE A 149 -14.45 2.40 -16.98
N SER A 150 -14.00 1.93 -15.81
CA SER A 150 -14.59 0.74 -15.19
C SER A 150 -15.83 1.09 -14.37
N THR A 151 -16.74 0.10 -14.20
CA THR A 151 -17.93 0.23 -13.36
C THR A 151 -17.61 0.23 -11.86
N ARG A 152 -16.37 -0.08 -11.46
CA ARG A 152 -15.90 -0.25 -10.08
C ARG A 152 -16.61 -1.38 -9.32
N SER A 153 -17.15 -2.34 -10.03
CA SER A 153 -17.87 -3.48 -9.47
C SER A 153 -17.39 -4.81 -10.03
N PHE A 154 -16.19 -4.84 -10.61
CA PHE A 154 -15.64 -6.04 -11.23
C PHE A 154 -15.66 -7.23 -10.28
N ASP A 155 -16.13 -8.37 -10.78
CA ASP A 155 -16.17 -9.63 -10.05
C ASP A 155 -14.76 -10.23 -9.96
N LEU A 156 -14.16 -10.19 -8.76
CA LEU A 156 -12.79 -10.65 -8.54
C LEU A 156 -12.60 -12.16 -8.79
N GLU A 157 -13.65 -12.95 -8.79
CA GLU A 157 -13.56 -14.36 -9.18
C GLU A 157 -13.19 -14.54 -10.66
N LYS A 158 -13.38 -13.49 -11.48
CA LYS A 158 -12.97 -13.44 -12.89
C LYS A 158 -11.60 -12.80 -13.11
N SER A 159 -10.98 -12.27 -12.05
CA SER A 159 -9.65 -11.69 -12.18
C SER A 159 -8.62 -12.75 -12.59
N PRO A 160 -7.75 -12.47 -13.57
CA PRO A 160 -6.71 -13.42 -13.96
C PRO A 160 -5.68 -13.57 -12.84
N ILE A 161 -4.92 -14.64 -12.88
CA ILE A 161 -3.71 -14.77 -12.07
C ILE A 161 -2.70 -13.77 -12.60
N PRO A 162 -2.15 -12.87 -11.75
CA PRO A 162 -1.15 -11.92 -12.19
C PRO A 162 0.08 -12.62 -12.80
N LYS A 163 0.67 -12.02 -13.81
CA LYS A 163 1.81 -12.59 -14.53
C LYS A 163 3.10 -12.38 -13.75
N TYR A 164 3.28 -13.15 -12.66
CA TYR A 164 4.43 -13.07 -11.76
C TYR A 164 5.76 -13.39 -12.42
N GLU A 165 5.73 -14.09 -13.58
CA GLU A 165 6.91 -14.40 -14.39
C GLU A 165 7.59 -13.16 -14.98
N LEU A 166 6.91 -12.01 -14.98
CA LEU A 166 7.49 -10.72 -15.36
C LEU A 166 8.45 -10.15 -14.30
N LEU A 167 8.38 -10.64 -13.07
CA LEU A 167 9.25 -10.21 -11.98
C LEU A 167 10.59 -10.96 -12.02
N ASN A 168 11.70 -10.24 -11.89
CA ASN A 168 12.98 -10.89 -11.66
C ASN A 168 13.04 -11.38 -10.20
N PRO A 169 13.17 -12.73 -9.94
CA PRO A 169 13.16 -13.29 -8.60
C PRO A 169 14.26 -12.76 -7.66
N GLU A 170 15.37 -12.28 -8.19
CA GLU A 170 16.48 -11.74 -7.38
C GLU A 170 16.14 -10.37 -6.77
N ASN A 171 15.23 -9.63 -7.38
CA ASN A 171 14.93 -8.26 -7.00
C ASN A 171 13.81 -8.15 -5.94
N TYR A 172 12.94 -9.16 -5.83
CA TYR A 172 11.76 -9.08 -4.97
C TYR A 172 11.82 -10.12 -3.84
N LYS A 173 11.85 -9.66 -2.59
CA LYS A 173 11.84 -10.53 -1.40
C LYS A 173 10.44 -10.80 -0.88
N THR A 174 9.52 -9.88 -1.10
CA THR A 174 8.09 -10.01 -0.76
C THR A 174 7.27 -9.89 -2.03
N ILE A 175 6.40 -10.88 -2.25
CA ILE A 175 5.49 -10.89 -3.39
C ILE A 175 4.07 -10.60 -2.89
N TRP A 176 3.46 -9.58 -3.48
CA TRP A 176 2.14 -9.12 -3.06
C TRP A 176 1.03 -9.81 -3.85
N ILE A 177 0.02 -10.27 -3.12
CA ILE A 177 -1.24 -10.81 -3.64
C ILE A 177 -2.36 -9.92 -3.13
N GLN A 178 -3.28 -9.52 -3.97
CA GLN A 178 -4.53 -8.90 -3.56
C GLN A 178 -5.64 -9.94 -3.62
N THR A 179 -6.20 -10.29 -2.46
CA THR A 179 -7.27 -11.30 -2.38
C THR A 179 -8.66 -10.67 -2.31
N THR A 180 -8.73 -9.43 -1.80
CA THR A 180 -9.97 -8.70 -1.59
C THR A 180 -9.87 -7.25 -2.05
N ARG A 181 -11.00 -6.62 -2.36
CA ARG A 181 -11.12 -5.17 -2.62
C ARG A 181 -12.34 -4.63 -1.89
N GLY A 182 -12.22 -3.38 -1.42
CA GLY A 182 -13.25 -2.66 -0.68
C GLY A 182 -13.12 -2.80 0.82
N CYS A 183 -13.29 -1.67 1.52
CA CYS A 183 -13.17 -1.58 2.97
C CYS A 183 -14.42 -0.90 3.54
N PRO A 184 -15.10 -1.49 4.55
CA PRO A 184 -16.31 -0.91 5.14
C PRO A 184 -16.01 0.38 5.93
N HIS A 185 -14.76 0.58 6.34
CA HIS A 185 -14.33 1.82 6.99
C HIS A 185 -14.21 2.93 5.96
N ASN A 186 -14.92 4.03 6.19
CA ASN A 186 -14.91 5.19 5.31
C ASN A 186 -14.14 6.33 5.97
N CYS A 187 -12.86 6.10 6.29
CA CYS A 187 -11.98 7.10 6.91
C CYS A 187 -11.80 8.32 6.00
N GLU A 188 -11.78 9.54 6.57
CA GLU A 188 -11.74 10.79 5.82
C GLU A 188 -10.51 10.92 4.91
N PHE A 189 -9.36 10.41 5.37
CA PHE A 189 -8.07 10.51 4.68
C PHE A 189 -7.80 9.35 3.72
N CYS A 190 -8.58 8.25 3.79
CA CYS A 190 -8.27 7.02 3.08
C CYS A 190 -8.82 7.04 1.65
N ILE A 191 -7.96 6.71 0.69
CA ILE A 191 -8.31 6.64 -0.72
C ILE A 191 -8.96 5.31 -1.13
N ALA A 192 -8.73 4.21 -0.36
CA ALA A 192 -9.15 2.87 -0.74
C ALA A 192 -10.65 2.75 -0.98
N SER A 193 -11.48 3.30 -0.08
CA SER A 193 -12.93 3.30 -0.24
C SER A 193 -13.42 4.13 -1.44
N ARG A 194 -12.65 5.09 -1.88
CA ARG A 194 -12.95 5.91 -3.08
C ARG A 194 -12.58 5.17 -4.37
N LEU A 195 -11.54 4.34 -4.33
CA LEU A 195 -11.08 3.55 -5.48
C LEU A 195 -11.93 2.31 -5.68
N PHE A 196 -12.08 1.50 -4.62
CA PHE A 196 -12.68 0.16 -4.69
C PHE A 196 -14.10 0.08 -4.12
N GLY A 197 -14.62 1.20 -3.54
CA GLY A 197 -15.90 1.22 -2.86
C GLY A 197 -15.85 0.61 -1.46
N THR A 198 -17.04 0.62 -0.81
CA THR A 198 -17.20 0.06 0.55
C THR A 198 -17.70 -1.39 0.54
N LYS A 199 -18.14 -1.90 -0.62
CA LYS A 199 -18.59 -3.28 -0.78
C LYS A 199 -17.39 -4.21 -0.83
N PHE A 200 -17.33 -5.14 0.12
CA PHE A 200 -16.31 -6.18 0.15
C PHE A 200 -16.50 -7.17 -1.00
N ARG A 201 -15.45 -7.37 -1.80
CA ARG A 201 -15.36 -8.33 -2.91
C ARG A 201 -14.10 -9.16 -2.72
N HIS A 202 -14.10 -10.43 -3.15
CA HIS A 202 -12.95 -11.32 -2.97
C HIS A 202 -12.73 -12.23 -4.18
N LYS A 203 -11.51 -12.69 -4.36
CA LYS A 203 -11.17 -13.80 -5.24
C LYS A 203 -11.68 -15.11 -4.65
N SER A 204 -11.94 -16.11 -5.49
CA SER A 204 -12.17 -17.46 -4.96
C SER A 204 -10.93 -18.00 -4.26
N ILE A 205 -11.12 -18.81 -3.22
CA ILE A 205 -10.00 -19.43 -2.48
C ILE A 205 -9.11 -20.24 -3.43
N LYS A 206 -9.73 -20.93 -4.41
CA LYS A 206 -9.00 -21.69 -5.44
C LYS A 206 -8.03 -20.81 -6.24
N GLN A 207 -8.44 -19.59 -6.63
CA GLN A 207 -7.54 -18.63 -7.30
C GLN A 207 -6.37 -18.24 -6.41
N VAL A 208 -6.63 -17.84 -5.17
CA VAL A 208 -5.58 -17.41 -4.23
C VAL A 208 -4.56 -18.53 -3.99
N ILE A 209 -5.03 -19.77 -3.78
CA ILE A 209 -4.13 -20.92 -3.59
C ILE A 209 -3.30 -21.19 -4.85
N LYS A 210 -3.89 -21.01 -6.05
CA LYS A 210 -3.18 -21.16 -7.32
C LYS A 210 -2.10 -20.09 -7.49
N GLU A 211 -2.39 -18.83 -7.12
CA GLU A 211 -1.41 -17.74 -7.12
C GLU A 211 -0.24 -18.04 -6.17
N VAL A 212 -0.52 -18.45 -4.92
CA VAL A 212 0.53 -18.79 -3.95
C VAL A 212 1.41 -19.93 -4.45
N LYS A 213 0.83 -20.96 -5.06
CA LYS A 213 1.59 -22.08 -5.64
C LYS A 213 2.49 -21.62 -6.78
N LEU A 214 1.97 -20.77 -7.68
CA LEU A 214 2.75 -20.20 -8.78
C LEU A 214 3.92 -19.35 -8.24
N ILE A 215 3.67 -18.47 -7.28
CA ILE A 215 4.74 -17.67 -6.66
C ILE A 215 5.82 -18.59 -6.06
N LYS A 216 5.44 -19.65 -5.37
CA LYS A 216 6.41 -20.62 -4.80
C LYS A 216 7.19 -21.39 -5.86
N SER A 217 6.67 -21.55 -7.06
CA SER A 217 7.42 -22.20 -8.15
C SER A 217 8.44 -21.27 -8.83
N ILE A 218 8.19 -19.94 -8.77
CA ILE A 218 9.07 -18.93 -9.38
C ILE A 218 10.13 -18.45 -8.37
N PHE A 219 9.74 -18.22 -7.11
CA PHE A 219 10.57 -17.56 -6.10
C PHE A 219 11.02 -18.53 -5.02
N LYS A 220 12.30 -18.47 -4.64
CA LYS A 220 12.87 -19.29 -3.57
C LYS A 220 12.50 -18.70 -2.20
N ASN A 221 11.67 -19.41 -1.41
CA ASN A 221 11.26 -19.01 -0.06
C ASN A 221 10.74 -17.55 0.05
N PRO A 222 9.80 -17.13 -0.80
CA PRO A 222 9.31 -15.75 -0.79
C PRO A 222 8.56 -15.45 0.52
N TRP A 223 8.56 -14.17 0.90
CA TRP A 223 7.51 -13.64 1.76
C TRP A 223 6.28 -13.37 0.91
N ILE A 224 5.11 -13.71 1.44
CA ILE A 224 3.83 -13.35 0.81
C ILE A 224 3.23 -12.18 1.57
N GLY A 225 2.98 -11.08 0.87
CA GLY A 225 2.19 -9.97 1.39
C GLY A 225 0.77 -10.05 0.84
N PHE A 226 -0.24 -10.16 1.69
CA PHE A 226 -1.61 -9.95 1.25
C PHE A 226 -1.93 -8.45 1.35
N GLY A 227 -2.02 -7.79 0.19
CA GLY A 227 -2.19 -6.34 0.05
C GLY A 227 -3.67 -5.93 0.08
N ASP A 228 -4.44 -6.53 0.95
CA ASP A 228 -5.87 -6.26 1.13
C ASP A 228 -6.08 -5.07 2.08
N ASP A 229 -7.07 -4.25 1.83
CA ASP A 229 -7.39 -3.11 2.73
C ASP A 229 -7.81 -3.57 4.13
N ASN A 230 -8.56 -4.67 4.22
CA ASN A 230 -8.88 -5.39 5.46
C ASN A 230 -9.30 -6.82 5.11
N MET A 231 -8.42 -7.78 5.31
CA MET A 231 -8.60 -9.17 4.87
C MET A 231 -9.72 -9.91 5.62
N PHE A 232 -10.03 -9.52 6.86
CA PHE A 232 -10.89 -10.31 7.75
C PHE A 232 -12.32 -9.78 7.91
N VAL A 233 -12.78 -8.94 6.99
CA VAL A 233 -14.16 -8.42 6.97
C VAL A 233 -15.17 -9.57 6.83
N ASN A 234 -14.90 -10.52 5.93
CA ASN A 234 -15.70 -11.74 5.79
C ASN A 234 -15.01 -12.90 6.52
N LYS A 235 -15.48 -13.19 7.74
CA LYS A 235 -14.88 -14.23 8.59
C LYS A 235 -14.93 -15.62 7.96
N LYS A 236 -16.04 -16.00 7.32
CA LYS A 236 -16.17 -17.33 6.69
C LYS A 236 -15.10 -17.51 5.63
N TYR A 237 -14.98 -16.57 4.71
CA TYR A 237 -13.94 -16.56 3.68
C TYR A 237 -12.54 -16.62 4.28
N ALA A 238 -12.28 -15.82 5.33
CA ALA A 238 -10.99 -15.78 5.99
C ALA A 238 -10.60 -17.13 6.60
N PHE A 239 -11.50 -17.78 7.34
CA PHE A 239 -11.24 -19.10 7.95
C PHE A 239 -10.94 -20.16 6.88
N GLU A 240 -11.76 -20.25 5.85
CA GLU A 240 -11.57 -21.21 4.76
C GLU A 240 -10.24 -20.97 4.02
N LEU A 241 -9.88 -19.71 3.74
CA LEU A 241 -8.60 -19.37 3.12
C LEU A 241 -7.42 -19.78 3.99
N LEU A 242 -7.44 -19.41 5.28
CA LEU A 242 -6.35 -19.72 6.20
C LEU A 242 -6.11 -21.22 6.34
N GLU A 243 -7.17 -22.04 6.42
CA GLU A 243 -7.06 -23.50 6.44
C GLU A 243 -6.35 -24.03 5.18
N LYS A 244 -6.68 -23.48 4.01
CA LYS A 244 -6.04 -23.89 2.74
C LYS A 244 -4.60 -23.39 2.60
N LEU A 245 -4.20 -22.35 3.34
CA LEU A 245 -2.82 -21.88 3.38
C LEU A 245 -1.89 -22.76 4.24
N ILE A 246 -2.41 -23.45 5.29
CA ILE A 246 -1.59 -24.28 6.21
C ILE A 246 -0.65 -25.25 5.46
N PRO A 247 -1.12 -26.10 4.54
CA PRO A 247 -0.27 -27.08 3.86
C PRO A 247 0.78 -26.43 2.96
N LEU A 248 0.62 -25.16 2.60
CA LEU A 248 1.58 -24.48 1.72
C LEU A 248 2.84 -24.03 2.47
N LYS A 249 2.85 -24.04 3.80
CA LYS A 249 4.03 -23.73 4.65
C LYS A 249 4.70 -22.39 4.25
N ILE A 250 3.90 -21.37 3.99
CA ILE A 250 4.39 -20.03 3.62
C ILE A 250 4.63 -19.16 4.86
N ARG A 251 5.44 -18.11 4.69
CA ARG A 251 5.55 -17.00 5.64
C ARG A 251 4.83 -15.80 5.01
N TRP A 252 3.91 -15.22 5.73
CA TRP A 252 3.09 -14.16 5.17
C TRP A 252 2.71 -13.07 6.17
N MET A 253 2.23 -11.96 5.64
CA MET A 253 1.72 -10.81 6.36
C MET A 253 0.49 -10.23 5.65
N THR A 254 -0.33 -9.49 6.39
CA THR A 254 -1.50 -8.79 5.83
C THR A 254 -1.85 -7.56 6.64
N GLN A 255 -2.75 -6.74 6.06
CA GLN A 255 -3.36 -5.59 6.73
C GLN A 255 -4.72 -5.97 7.34
N THR A 256 -4.99 -5.43 8.52
CA THR A 256 -6.24 -5.64 9.24
C THR A 256 -6.45 -4.58 10.32
N ASP A 257 -7.62 -4.59 10.94
CA ASP A 257 -7.87 -3.84 12.16
C ASP A 257 -7.60 -4.67 13.43
N ILE A 258 -7.47 -3.99 14.56
CA ILE A 258 -7.10 -4.60 15.85
C ILE A 258 -8.16 -5.56 16.39
N SER A 259 -9.42 -5.49 15.92
CA SER A 259 -10.53 -6.29 16.46
C SER A 259 -10.40 -7.79 16.24
N ILE A 260 -9.48 -8.23 15.37
CA ILE A 260 -9.17 -9.66 15.17
C ILE A 260 -8.73 -10.33 16.48
N ALA A 261 -8.16 -9.56 17.43
CA ALA A 261 -7.77 -10.04 18.74
C ALA A 261 -8.93 -10.57 19.61
N LYS A 262 -10.18 -10.28 19.24
CA LYS A 262 -11.37 -10.82 19.91
C LYS A 262 -11.57 -12.33 19.64
N ASP A 263 -11.01 -12.83 18.54
CA ASP A 263 -11.28 -14.16 18.03
C ASP A 263 -10.06 -15.07 18.22
N LYS A 264 -10.04 -15.83 19.32
CA LYS A 264 -8.95 -16.75 19.66
C LYS A 264 -8.73 -17.83 18.59
N ALA A 265 -9.82 -18.30 17.97
CA ALA A 265 -9.73 -19.32 16.92
C ALA A 265 -9.06 -18.75 15.66
N LEU A 266 -9.41 -17.51 15.30
CA LEU A 266 -8.75 -16.80 14.19
C LEU A 266 -7.26 -16.58 14.47
N LEU A 267 -6.89 -16.13 15.68
CA LEU A 267 -5.48 -15.95 16.05
C LEU A 267 -4.68 -17.26 15.96
N ALA A 268 -5.25 -18.37 16.44
CA ALA A 268 -4.63 -19.69 16.35
C ALA A 268 -4.46 -20.15 14.90
N LEU A 269 -5.44 -19.88 14.04
CA LEU A 269 -5.41 -20.26 12.64
C LEU A 269 -4.43 -19.38 11.83
N LEU A 270 -4.33 -18.09 12.13
CA LEU A 270 -3.31 -17.19 11.59
C LEU A 270 -1.90 -17.72 11.83
N LYS A 271 -1.59 -18.11 13.07
CA LYS A 271 -0.30 -18.73 13.40
C LYS A 271 -0.06 -20.02 12.63
N LYS A 272 -1.04 -20.94 12.61
CA LYS A 272 -0.93 -22.23 11.90
C LYS A 272 -0.72 -22.06 10.40
N SER A 273 -1.36 -21.07 9.78
CA SER A 273 -1.23 -20.78 8.35
C SER A 273 0.08 -20.08 7.96
N GLY A 274 0.90 -19.69 8.96
CA GLY A 274 2.22 -19.09 8.74
C GLY A 274 2.25 -17.57 8.76
N CYS A 275 1.19 -16.90 9.26
CA CYS A 275 1.20 -15.46 9.50
C CYS A 275 2.30 -15.09 10.49
N ARG A 276 3.10 -14.09 10.15
CA ARG A 276 4.19 -13.58 10.99
C ARG A 276 3.97 -12.15 11.43
N PHE A 277 3.38 -11.34 10.57
CA PHE A 277 3.13 -9.94 10.86
C PHE A 277 1.71 -9.54 10.47
N LEU A 278 1.14 -8.68 11.32
CA LEU A 278 -0.12 -8.01 11.07
C LEU A 278 0.15 -6.50 11.01
N PHE A 279 -0.17 -5.89 9.87
CA PHE A 279 -0.16 -4.45 9.73
C PHE A 279 -1.49 -3.91 10.24
N ILE A 280 -1.44 -3.15 11.34
CA ILE A 280 -2.63 -2.68 12.05
C ILE A 280 -2.69 -1.17 12.08
N GLY A 281 -3.76 -0.60 11.52
CA GLY A 281 -4.04 0.83 11.56
C GLY A 281 -4.56 1.25 12.93
N PHE A 282 -3.69 1.82 13.77
CA PHE A 282 -4.09 2.51 15.01
C PHE A 282 -4.53 3.94 14.73
N GLU A 283 -3.90 4.58 13.77
CA GLU A 283 -4.00 5.95 13.32
C GLU A 283 -3.57 6.95 14.39
N SER A 284 -4.25 6.99 15.55
CA SER A 284 -3.88 7.85 16.68
C SER A 284 -4.05 7.11 18.01
N VAL A 285 -3.34 7.58 19.03
CA VAL A 285 -3.49 7.19 20.43
C VAL A 285 -4.33 8.19 21.22
N THR A 286 -4.78 9.27 20.58
CA THR A 286 -5.55 10.36 21.17
C THR A 286 -7.03 10.20 20.82
N ARG A 287 -7.89 10.19 21.84
CA ARG A 287 -9.35 10.01 21.66
C ARG A 287 -9.95 11.06 20.72
N LYS A 288 -9.65 12.35 20.93
CA LYS A 288 -10.18 13.45 20.11
C LYS A 288 -9.79 13.31 18.63
N SER A 289 -8.55 12.90 18.35
CA SER A 289 -8.08 12.69 16.97
C SER A 289 -8.81 11.52 16.31
N LEU A 290 -9.04 10.41 17.03
CA LEU A 290 -9.82 9.28 16.51
C LEU A 290 -11.29 9.62 16.26
N GLU A 291 -11.90 10.48 17.06
CA GLU A 291 -13.28 10.99 16.85
C GLU A 291 -13.42 11.72 15.52
N SER A 292 -12.40 12.49 15.15
CA SER A 292 -12.41 13.25 13.89
C SER A 292 -12.25 12.38 12.64
N VAL A 293 -11.61 11.24 12.76
CA VAL A 293 -11.20 10.37 11.63
C VAL A 293 -12.25 9.34 11.26
N ASP A 294 -12.88 8.76 12.25
CA ASP A 294 -13.80 7.63 12.10
C ASP A 294 -15.21 7.98 12.57
N ARG A 295 -16.02 8.48 11.63
CA ARG A 295 -17.42 8.84 11.92
C ARG A 295 -18.27 7.69 12.47
N ALA A 296 -17.90 6.44 12.16
CA ALA A 296 -18.58 5.26 12.68
C ALA A 296 -18.17 4.93 14.12
N GLY A 297 -17.15 5.59 14.67
CA GLY A 297 -16.68 5.43 16.04
C GLY A 297 -16.05 4.06 16.32
N PHE A 298 -15.68 3.28 15.31
CA PHE A 298 -15.09 1.96 15.48
C PHE A 298 -13.74 2.06 16.21
N LYS A 299 -12.85 2.94 15.77
CA LYS A 299 -11.50 3.09 16.35
C LYS A 299 -11.54 3.58 17.79
N ILE A 300 -12.46 4.48 18.13
CA ILE A 300 -12.66 4.95 19.52
C ILE A 300 -13.06 3.78 20.44
N ARG A 301 -14.00 2.94 19.99
CA ARG A 301 -14.43 1.76 20.75
C ARG A 301 -13.30 0.75 20.97
N MET A 302 -12.23 0.81 20.16
CA MET A 302 -11.07 -0.07 20.30
C MET A 302 -9.96 0.53 21.16
N LEU A 303 -9.90 1.86 21.32
CA LEU A 303 -8.81 2.58 21.98
C LEU A 303 -8.49 2.01 23.38
N ASP A 304 -9.49 1.87 24.23
CA ASP A 304 -9.32 1.38 25.61
C ASP A 304 -8.91 -0.12 25.66
N LYS A 305 -9.01 -0.82 24.53
CA LYS A 305 -8.66 -2.25 24.38
C LYS A 305 -7.32 -2.48 23.67
N TYR A 306 -6.67 -1.43 23.19
CA TYR A 306 -5.44 -1.57 22.41
C TYR A 306 -4.38 -2.40 23.12
N LYS A 307 -4.09 -2.11 24.39
CA LYS A 307 -3.08 -2.83 25.15
C LYS A 307 -3.38 -4.34 25.26
N ASP A 308 -4.60 -4.70 25.65
CA ASP A 308 -5.04 -6.10 25.77
C ASP A 308 -5.00 -6.82 24.42
N TYR A 309 -5.46 -6.17 23.36
CA TYR A 309 -5.50 -6.77 22.02
C TYR A 309 -4.11 -6.92 21.40
N ILE A 310 -3.22 -5.95 21.59
CA ILE A 310 -1.82 -6.06 21.20
C ILE A 310 -1.18 -7.28 21.86
N GLN A 311 -1.34 -7.40 23.18
CA GLN A 311 -0.78 -8.52 23.94
C GLN A 311 -1.30 -9.87 23.44
N LYS A 312 -2.61 -10.02 23.20
CA LYS A 312 -3.21 -11.26 22.67
C LYS A 312 -2.63 -11.66 21.30
N ILE A 313 -2.42 -10.70 20.40
CA ILE A 313 -1.83 -10.95 19.09
C ILE A 313 -0.38 -11.41 19.24
N GLN A 314 0.39 -10.73 20.08
CA GLN A 314 1.80 -11.04 20.31
C GLN A 314 1.96 -12.41 20.98
N GLU A 315 1.15 -12.72 22.00
CA GLU A 315 1.12 -14.03 22.66
C GLU A 315 0.73 -15.16 21.70
N ALA A 316 -0.09 -14.88 20.70
CA ALA A 316 -0.37 -15.82 19.62
C ALA A 316 0.84 -16.04 18.67
N GLY A 317 1.95 -15.32 18.86
CA GLY A 317 3.19 -15.49 18.12
C GLY A 317 3.33 -14.63 16.86
N MET A 318 2.55 -13.55 16.73
CA MET A 318 2.61 -12.63 15.61
C MET A 318 3.18 -11.27 16.02
N GLY A 319 4.04 -10.68 15.17
CA GLY A 319 4.48 -9.30 15.33
C GLY A 319 3.46 -8.33 14.78
N ILE A 320 3.36 -7.15 15.39
CA ILE A 320 2.51 -6.06 14.89
C ILE A 320 3.37 -5.00 14.22
N ILE A 321 3.02 -4.64 12.98
CA ILE A 321 3.48 -3.44 12.32
C ILE A 321 2.39 -2.39 12.52
N GLY A 322 2.61 -1.44 13.44
CA GLY A 322 1.62 -0.42 13.79
C GLY A 322 1.65 0.76 12.82
N ALA A 323 0.52 1.10 12.23
CA ALA A 323 0.39 2.32 11.43
C ALA A 323 -0.19 3.46 12.29
N PHE A 324 0.51 4.60 12.28
CA PHE A 324 0.13 5.81 12.99
C PHE A 324 0.22 7.01 12.06
N VAL A 325 -0.72 7.93 12.21
CA VAL A 325 -0.79 9.16 11.45
C VAL A 325 -0.68 10.33 12.42
N LEU A 326 0.19 11.28 12.12
CA LEU A 326 0.43 12.49 12.91
C LEU A 326 -0.10 13.73 12.17
N GLY A 327 -0.62 14.68 12.92
CA GLY A 327 -1.10 15.96 12.38
C GLY A 327 -2.61 16.03 12.16
N PHE A 328 -3.39 15.22 12.86
CA PHE A 328 -4.84 15.41 12.93
C PHE A 328 -5.19 16.77 13.55
N ASP A 329 -6.39 17.25 13.29
CA ASP A 329 -6.82 18.59 13.71
C ASP A 329 -6.80 18.83 15.24
N TYR A 330 -6.81 17.76 16.04
CA TYR A 330 -6.72 17.82 17.51
C TYR A 330 -5.33 17.44 18.05
N ASP A 331 -4.35 17.21 17.17
CA ASP A 331 -2.99 16.92 17.59
C ASP A 331 -2.24 18.22 17.90
N ASP A 332 -1.64 18.30 19.07
CA ASP A 332 -0.60 19.26 19.44
C ASP A 332 0.76 18.55 19.55
N THR A 333 1.81 19.26 19.94
CA THR A 333 3.18 18.71 20.02
C THR A 333 3.33 17.56 21.02
N THR A 334 2.39 17.35 21.93
CA THR A 334 2.41 16.22 22.89
C THR A 334 2.15 14.88 22.20
N VAL A 335 1.51 14.88 20.99
CA VAL A 335 1.22 13.67 20.22
C VAL A 335 2.50 12.87 19.90
N PHE A 336 3.63 13.55 19.72
CA PHE A 336 4.89 12.90 19.39
C PHE A 336 5.37 12.00 20.55
N LYS A 337 5.36 12.55 21.77
CA LYS A 337 5.72 11.83 22.98
C LYS A 337 4.75 10.68 23.25
N ASN A 338 3.44 10.96 23.22
CA ASN A 338 2.41 10.00 23.52
C ASN A 338 2.44 8.80 22.55
N THR A 339 2.66 9.06 21.25
CA THR A 339 2.77 8.00 20.24
C THR A 339 4.04 7.17 20.44
N ALA A 340 5.20 7.80 20.70
CA ALA A 340 6.43 7.08 20.97
C ALA A 340 6.32 6.19 22.23
N GLU A 341 5.79 6.71 23.32
CA GLU A 341 5.57 5.95 24.57
C GLU A 341 4.61 4.78 24.34
N PHE A 342 3.52 4.98 23.60
CA PHE A 342 2.59 3.92 23.26
C PHE A 342 3.27 2.78 22.51
N ILE A 343 4.06 3.10 21.49
CA ILE A 343 4.79 2.12 20.67
C ILE A 343 5.78 1.33 21.54
N ILE A 344 6.56 2.01 22.36
CA ILE A 344 7.59 1.40 23.21
C ILE A 344 6.96 0.52 24.27
N ASN A 345 5.97 1.05 25.02
CA ASN A 345 5.35 0.37 26.15
C ASN A 345 4.53 -0.87 25.74
N ASN A 346 4.07 -0.92 24.51
CA ASN A 346 3.33 -2.06 23.93
C ASN A 346 4.18 -2.97 23.07
N HIS A 347 5.51 -2.78 23.02
CA HIS A 347 6.43 -3.60 22.23
C HIS A 347 5.97 -3.78 20.77
N ILE A 348 5.51 -2.72 20.13
CA ILE A 348 5.14 -2.77 18.71
C ILE A 348 6.40 -3.16 17.91
N TYR A 349 6.30 -4.23 17.11
CA TYR A 349 7.45 -4.82 16.44
C TYR A 349 8.14 -3.86 15.47
N ALA A 350 7.34 -3.17 14.67
CA ALA A 350 7.76 -2.10 13.77
C ALA A 350 6.63 -1.08 13.63
N SER A 351 6.92 0.13 13.22
CA SER A 351 5.91 1.19 13.11
C SER A 351 6.06 1.97 11.82
N GLN A 352 4.97 2.09 11.07
CA GLN A 352 4.85 3.04 9.98
C GLN A 352 4.17 4.31 10.52
N LEU A 353 4.97 5.33 10.80
CA LEU A 353 4.45 6.64 11.14
C LEU A 353 4.42 7.51 9.89
N THR A 354 3.29 8.13 9.66
CA THR A 354 3.10 9.02 8.52
C THR A 354 2.52 10.35 8.97
N ILE A 355 2.66 11.36 8.13
CA ILE A 355 1.95 12.62 8.27
C ILE A 355 0.60 12.49 7.57
N LEU A 356 -0.43 13.07 8.17
CA LEU A 356 -1.75 13.16 7.55
C LEU A 356 -1.62 13.80 6.17
N THR A 357 -1.90 13.02 5.12
CA THR A 357 -1.66 13.45 3.75
C THR A 357 -2.98 13.62 3.01
N PRO A 358 -3.31 14.84 2.56
CA PRO A 358 -4.55 15.13 1.85
C PRO A 358 -4.48 14.67 0.39
N LEU A 359 -4.55 13.35 0.17
CA LEU A 359 -4.51 12.75 -1.16
C LEU A 359 -5.67 13.23 -2.04
N PRO A 360 -5.47 13.36 -3.36
CA PRO A 360 -6.54 13.76 -4.27
C PRO A 360 -7.72 12.78 -4.18
N GLY A 361 -8.95 13.31 -4.27
CA GLY A 361 -10.18 12.53 -4.17
C GLY A 361 -10.61 12.14 -2.76
N THR A 362 -9.85 12.45 -1.72
CA THR A 362 -10.25 12.23 -0.31
C THR A 362 -11.07 13.39 0.23
N ARG A 363 -11.98 13.10 1.18
CA ARG A 363 -12.74 14.14 1.89
C ARG A 363 -11.83 15.07 2.68
N LEU A 364 -10.74 14.55 3.21
CA LEU A 364 -9.70 15.33 3.89
C LEU A 364 -9.19 16.45 2.97
N ARG A 365 -8.84 16.12 1.71
CA ARG A 365 -8.32 17.11 0.78
C ARG A 365 -9.35 18.21 0.48
N GLU A 366 -10.58 17.83 0.21
CA GLU A 366 -11.65 18.82 -0.06
C GLU A 366 -11.83 19.75 1.14
N ARG A 367 -11.93 19.20 2.35
CA ARG A 367 -12.04 20.00 3.58
C ARG A 367 -10.85 20.94 3.78
N LEU A 368 -9.62 20.46 3.64
CA LEU A 368 -8.42 21.30 3.82
C LEU A 368 -8.29 22.35 2.70
N LYS A 369 -8.79 22.07 1.51
CA LYS A 369 -8.88 23.05 0.42
C LYS A 369 -9.87 24.17 0.76
N ASP A 370 -11.06 23.82 1.22
CA ASP A 370 -12.12 24.78 1.61
C ASP A 370 -11.66 25.63 2.82
N GLU A 371 -10.87 25.05 3.73
CA GLU A 371 -10.25 25.75 4.87
C GLU A 371 -8.99 26.56 4.48
N ASN A 372 -8.57 26.59 3.20
CA ASN A 372 -7.32 27.22 2.72
C ASN A 372 -6.06 26.73 3.46
N ARG A 373 -5.99 25.46 3.77
CA ARG A 373 -4.89 24.84 4.55
C ARG A 373 -3.95 23.96 3.72
N LEU A 374 -4.09 23.88 2.40
CA LEU A 374 -3.15 23.15 1.55
C LEU A 374 -1.91 23.99 1.30
N LEU A 375 -0.71 23.41 1.55
CA LEU A 375 0.59 24.06 1.37
C LEU A 375 1.21 23.78 0.00
N SER A 376 0.85 22.69 -0.64
CA SER A 376 1.47 22.28 -1.89
C SER A 376 0.45 21.60 -2.81
N PHE A 377 0.59 21.87 -4.12
CA PHE A 377 -0.12 21.19 -5.20
C PHE A 377 0.83 20.32 -6.05
N ASN A 378 2.13 20.31 -5.71
CA ASN A 378 3.10 19.43 -6.37
C ASN A 378 2.99 18.01 -5.79
N TRP A 379 2.62 17.05 -6.63
CA TRP A 379 2.40 15.65 -6.23
C TRP A 379 3.65 14.96 -5.70
N ASP A 380 4.84 15.40 -6.07
CA ASP A 380 6.09 14.87 -5.51
C ASP A 380 6.22 15.08 -3.99
N ASN A 381 5.46 16.00 -3.41
CA ASN A 381 5.46 16.25 -1.97
C ASN A 381 4.50 15.33 -1.21
N TYR A 382 3.66 14.53 -1.91
CA TYR A 382 2.66 13.67 -1.29
C TYR A 382 3.23 12.29 -0.93
N THR A 383 4.31 12.29 -0.18
CA THR A 383 5.11 11.10 0.15
C THR A 383 4.62 10.32 1.36
N PHE A 384 3.66 10.83 2.11
CA PHE A 384 3.23 10.43 3.46
C PHE A 384 4.20 10.82 4.59
N TRP A 385 5.39 11.31 4.28
CA TRP A 385 6.38 11.76 5.26
C TRP A 385 6.69 13.26 5.18
N ASP A 386 6.07 13.97 4.23
CA ASP A 386 6.21 15.41 4.06
C ASP A 386 4.91 16.13 4.40
N VAL A 387 5.01 17.28 5.07
CA VAL A 387 3.85 18.08 5.46
C VAL A 387 3.33 18.86 4.24
N ASN A 388 2.07 18.66 3.90
CA ASN A 388 1.40 19.27 2.75
C ASN A 388 0.25 20.20 3.12
N PHE A 389 0.06 20.46 4.40
CA PHE A 389 -1.05 21.27 4.92
C PHE A 389 -0.66 22.04 6.17
N ILE A 390 -1.46 23.00 6.58
CA ILE A 390 -1.29 23.77 7.80
C ILE A 390 -2.02 23.04 8.94
N PRO A 391 -1.31 22.49 9.96
CA PRO A 391 -1.93 21.90 11.13
C PRO A 391 -2.64 22.96 11.99
N LYS A 392 -3.60 22.55 12.85
CA LYS A 392 -4.36 23.53 13.68
C LYS A 392 -3.63 23.96 14.95
N HIS A 393 -2.89 23.06 15.59
CA HIS A 393 -2.32 23.30 16.94
C HIS A 393 -0.79 23.17 16.99
N MET A 394 -0.14 23.18 15.84
CA MET A 394 1.31 23.25 15.70
C MET A 394 1.66 23.81 14.32
N SER A 395 2.89 24.26 14.13
CA SER A 395 3.39 24.65 12.82
C SER A 395 3.70 23.43 11.94
N ALA A 396 3.76 23.62 10.62
CA ALA A 396 4.19 22.58 9.68
C ALA A 396 5.62 22.10 9.98
N ILE A 397 6.50 22.99 10.43
CA ILE A 397 7.89 22.68 10.81
C ILE A 397 7.92 21.81 12.08
N GLU A 398 7.11 22.13 13.08
CA GLU A 398 7.01 21.31 14.30
C GLU A 398 6.50 19.91 13.98
N LEU A 399 5.51 19.78 13.11
CA LEU A 399 5.00 18.48 12.67
C LEU A 399 6.07 17.67 11.93
N GLN A 400 6.80 18.29 11.00
CA GLN A 400 7.87 17.64 10.26
C GLN A 400 9.01 17.17 11.17
N ASN A 401 9.48 18.04 12.06
CA ASN A 401 10.53 17.71 13.03
C ASN A 401 10.05 16.69 14.08
N GLY A 402 8.78 16.76 14.47
CA GLY A 402 8.14 15.85 15.40
C GLY A 402 8.12 14.42 14.88
N LEU A 403 7.79 14.22 13.61
CA LEU A 403 7.85 12.90 12.96
C LEU A 403 9.26 12.29 13.08
N LEU A 404 10.30 13.05 12.72
CA LEU A 404 11.69 12.59 12.84
C LEU A 404 12.06 12.26 14.29
N LYS A 405 11.60 13.08 15.25
CA LYS A 405 11.83 12.85 16.68
C LYS A 405 11.22 11.53 17.14
N VAL A 406 9.98 11.23 16.74
CA VAL A 406 9.33 9.95 17.08
C VAL A 406 10.14 8.79 16.51
N TYR A 407 10.53 8.84 15.24
CA TYR A 407 11.35 7.80 14.63
C TYR A 407 12.67 7.58 15.35
N LYS A 408 13.40 8.64 15.71
CA LYS A 408 14.65 8.55 16.48
C LYS A 408 14.43 7.91 17.86
N THR A 409 13.29 8.19 18.50
CA THR A 409 12.97 7.66 19.82
C THR A 409 12.63 6.18 19.79
N ILE A 410 11.77 5.74 18.85
CA ILE A 410 11.32 4.34 18.78
C ILE A 410 12.37 3.41 18.19
N TYR A 411 13.33 3.94 17.43
CA TYR A 411 14.42 3.19 16.82
C TYR A 411 15.77 3.46 17.47
N ASP A 412 15.76 3.92 18.73
CA ASP A 412 16.93 3.94 19.60
C ASP A 412 17.40 2.51 19.88
N ASP A 413 18.72 2.30 19.93
CA ASP A 413 19.31 0.97 20.09
C ASP A 413 18.82 0.24 21.36
N LYS A 414 18.61 0.96 22.48
CA LYS A 414 18.10 0.38 23.72
C LYS A 414 16.66 -0.12 23.55
N VAL A 415 15.82 0.65 22.84
CA VAL A 415 14.44 0.25 22.54
C VAL A 415 14.43 -1.00 21.65
N LEU A 416 15.28 -1.03 20.62
CA LEU A 416 15.40 -2.16 19.72
C LEU A 416 15.87 -3.43 20.45
N LEU A 417 16.89 -3.34 21.30
CA LEU A 417 17.39 -4.46 22.10
C LEU A 417 16.30 -4.99 23.05
N ASN A 418 15.55 -4.10 23.68
CA ASN A 418 14.43 -4.47 24.56
C ASN A 418 13.35 -5.22 23.78
N ASN A 419 12.96 -4.73 22.61
CA ASN A 419 11.99 -5.40 21.74
C ASN A 419 12.48 -6.78 21.28
N VAL A 420 13.75 -6.91 20.88
CA VAL A 420 14.34 -8.20 20.52
C VAL A 420 14.26 -9.18 21.70
N SER A 421 14.59 -8.74 22.92
CA SER A 421 14.51 -9.56 24.12
C SER A 421 13.07 -9.99 24.41
N TYR A 422 12.10 -9.07 24.32
CA TYR A 422 10.68 -9.34 24.49
C TYR A 422 10.17 -10.42 23.52
N PHE A 423 10.43 -10.25 22.22
CA PHE A 423 9.98 -11.21 21.20
C PHE A 423 10.69 -12.55 21.28
N LYS A 424 11.97 -12.60 21.67
CA LYS A 424 12.66 -13.87 21.96
C LYS A 424 11.92 -14.66 23.05
N LYS A 425 11.48 -14.03 24.15
CA LYS A 425 10.71 -14.69 25.21
C LYS A 425 9.36 -15.21 24.71
N ILE A 426 8.63 -14.42 23.90
CA ILE A 426 7.35 -14.86 23.33
C ILE A 426 7.53 -16.05 22.39
N TYR A 427 8.48 -15.97 21.48
CA TYR A 427 8.71 -17.04 20.50
C TYR A 427 9.26 -18.33 21.11
N SER A 428 10.03 -18.25 22.20
CA SER A 428 10.49 -19.44 22.92
C SER A 428 9.35 -20.17 23.64
N ARG A 429 8.34 -19.46 24.14
CA ARG A 429 7.14 -20.05 24.77
C ARG A 429 6.18 -20.67 23.76
N ASN A 430 6.35 -20.36 22.48
CA ASN A 430 5.46 -20.76 21.40
C ASN A 430 6.08 -21.87 20.51
N LYS A 431 7.28 -22.36 20.83
CA LYS A 431 7.87 -23.55 20.25
C LYS A 431 7.36 -24.80 20.98
#